data_4ce1060ade4ec14600ef1107a85929bb
#
_entry.id   4ce1060ade4ec14600ef1107a85929bb
#
_cell.length_a   1.000
_cell.length_b   1.000
_cell.length_c   1.000
_cell.angle_alpha   90.00
_cell.angle_beta   90.00
_cell.angle_gamma   90.00
#
_symmetry.space_group_name_H-M   'P 1'
#
loop_
_entity.id
_entity.type
_entity.pdbx_description
1 polymer ?
#
loop_
_entity_poly.entity_id
_entity_poly.type
_entity_poly.pdbx_seq_one_letter_code
_entity_poly.pdbx_strand_id
1 'polypeptide(L)'
;MGNVNIEFSPDTDIFDANISLGRRHNTRPRVDNLHDTLVLMDLSKINRALAYNPHAMYFDGLDGNSILIEEIENQRSRIEPQFIWSPGIDSINTAIDQTQLHNVRSIRMPPISNNYVFKPWVVSEWLEWLSSESIPLWLPVEETDPGDIFETASNHPDLKLILTEVHYKHYPWVMHMLKALPNLYIETSRFVVMDGIRTLVDAIGSKRILYGSRFPYSPFSPMLYTISLSNLNPNQLSQICHTNLENLLKDGK
;
A
#
# COMPACT_ATOMS: atom_id res chain seq x y z
N MET A 1 -31.48 9.42 -24.66
CA MET A 1 -30.14 9.30 -24.02
C MET A 1 -30.25 8.18 -23.00
N GLY A 2 -29.61 7.02 -23.22
CA GLY A 2 -29.62 5.95 -22.26
C GLY A 2 -28.93 6.41 -20.99
N ASN A 3 -29.48 6.05 -19.81
CA ASN A 3 -28.82 6.26 -18.54
C ASN A 3 -27.48 5.52 -18.57
N VAL A 4 -26.38 6.26 -18.66
CA VAL A 4 -25.06 5.70 -18.44
C VAL A 4 -24.99 5.35 -16.95
N ASN A 5 -25.00 4.07 -16.64
CA ASN A 5 -24.78 3.62 -15.27
C ASN A 5 -23.31 3.90 -14.95
N ILE A 6 -23.06 4.93 -14.13
CA ILE A 6 -21.71 5.30 -13.66
C ILE A 6 -21.34 4.59 -12.35
N GLU A 7 -22.23 3.76 -11.81
CA GLU A 7 -21.93 2.93 -10.65
C GLU A 7 -21.09 1.75 -11.12
N PHE A 8 -19.80 1.81 -10.80
CA PHE A 8 -18.89 0.68 -11.01
C PHE A 8 -18.81 -0.15 -9.74
N SER A 9 -19.18 -1.40 -9.88
CA SER A 9 -18.99 -2.41 -8.86
C SER A 9 -18.37 -3.63 -9.56
N PRO A 10 -17.07 -3.92 -9.33
CA PRO A 10 -16.49 -5.13 -9.87
C PRO A 10 -17.21 -6.35 -9.28
N ASP A 11 -17.40 -7.38 -10.11
CA ASP A 11 -17.92 -8.68 -9.68
C ASP A 11 -16.81 -9.50 -9.00
N THR A 12 -16.23 -8.92 -7.96
CA THR A 12 -15.17 -9.52 -7.13
C THR A 12 -15.09 -8.77 -5.79
N ASP A 13 -14.58 -9.43 -4.77
CA ASP A 13 -14.24 -8.77 -3.52
C ASP A 13 -13.14 -7.71 -3.76
N ILE A 14 -13.16 -6.66 -2.94
CA ILE A 14 -12.19 -5.57 -3.02
C ILE A 14 -11.46 -5.42 -1.70
N PHE A 15 -10.13 -5.52 -1.75
CA PHE A 15 -9.23 -5.25 -0.65
C PHE A 15 -8.30 -4.09 -1.02
N ASP A 16 -8.57 -2.91 -0.48
CA ASP A 16 -7.81 -1.70 -0.77
C ASP A 16 -6.44 -1.73 -0.09
N ALA A 17 -5.37 -1.62 -0.85
CA ALA A 17 -3.99 -1.72 -0.35
C ALA A 17 -3.43 -0.40 0.22
N ASN A 18 -4.20 0.70 0.21
CA ASN A 18 -3.64 2.00 0.61
C ASN A 18 -4.72 2.98 1.08
N ILE A 19 -5.08 2.90 2.35
CA ILE A 19 -5.88 3.93 3.01
C ILE A 19 -5.17 4.47 4.25
N SER A 20 -5.61 5.62 4.78
CA SER A 20 -5.17 6.11 6.07
C SER A 20 -6.35 6.46 6.97
N LEU A 21 -6.21 6.19 8.27
CA LEU A 21 -7.12 6.62 9.33
C LEU A 21 -6.45 7.71 10.15
N GLY A 22 -7.16 8.84 10.38
CA GLY A 22 -6.59 10.00 11.07
C GLY A 22 -6.19 11.13 10.15
N ARG A 23 -5.53 12.14 10.72
CA ARG A 23 -5.21 13.41 10.06
C ARG A 23 -3.73 13.56 9.79
N ARG A 24 -3.40 14.16 8.66
CA ARG A 24 -2.06 14.73 8.41
C ARG A 24 -1.95 16.10 9.08
N HIS A 25 -0.74 16.48 9.46
CA HIS A 25 -0.48 17.79 10.10
C HIS A 25 -0.83 18.99 9.21
N ASN A 26 -0.69 18.84 7.89
CA ASN A 26 -0.86 19.91 6.88
C ASN A 26 -2.17 19.86 6.10
N THR A 27 -2.98 18.83 6.30
CA THR A 27 -4.23 18.64 5.53
C THR A 27 -5.29 17.97 6.39
N ARG A 28 -6.47 18.60 6.42
CA ARG A 28 -7.64 18.00 7.06
C ARG A 28 -8.49 17.34 5.99
N PRO A 29 -8.51 16.01 5.90
CA PRO A 29 -9.39 15.32 4.98
C PRO A 29 -10.86 15.50 5.44
N ARG A 30 -11.79 15.28 4.51
CA ARG A 30 -13.22 15.34 4.81
C ARG A 30 -13.68 14.23 5.78
N VAL A 31 -13.00 13.08 5.69
CA VAL A 31 -13.22 11.92 6.55
C VAL A 31 -11.88 11.58 7.20
N ASP A 32 -11.86 11.45 8.53
CA ASP A 32 -10.64 11.22 9.32
C ASP A 32 -10.85 10.23 10.48
N ASN A 33 -11.96 9.50 10.48
CA ASN A 33 -12.31 8.54 11.53
C ASN A 33 -12.79 7.21 10.93
N LEU A 34 -12.73 6.16 11.74
CA LEU A 34 -13.08 4.80 11.32
C LEU A 34 -14.56 4.67 10.93
N HIS A 35 -15.49 5.26 11.70
CA HIS A 35 -16.92 5.10 11.47
C HIS A 35 -17.33 5.59 10.07
N ASP A 36 -16.97 6.83 9.72
CA ASP A 36 -17.30 7.41 8.42
C ASP A 36 -16.55 6.69 7.28
N THR A 37 -15.33 6.21 7.55
CA THR A 37 -14.56 5.39 6.61
C THR A 37 -15.30 4.10 6.27
N LEU A 38 -15.80 3.36 7.27
CA LEU A 38 -16.56 2.13 7.06
C LEU A 38 -17.86 2.38 6.29
N VAL A 39 -18.58 3.46 6.60
CA VAL A 39 -19.79 3.86 5.84
C VAL A 39 -19.47 4.07 4.36
N LEU A 40 -18.36 4.77 4.06
CA LEU A 40 -17.96 5.00 2.66
C LEU A 40 -17.41 3.76 1.99
N MET A 41 -16.74 2.86 2.72
CA MET A 41 -16.35 1.54 2.23
C MET A 41 -17.58 0.74 1.80
N ASP A 42 -18.62 0.70 2.64
CA ASP A 42 -19.86 -0.03 2.33
C ASP A 42 -20.58 0.55 1.10
N LEU A 43 -20.68 1.88 1.01
CA LEU A 43 -21.24 2.57 -0.17
C LEU A 43 -20.44 2.30 -1.45
N SER A 44 -19.12 2.11 -1.32
CA SER A 44 -18.21 1.85 -2.45
C SER A 44 -17.95 0.36 -2.67
N LYS A 45 -18.60 -0.52 -1.89
CA LYS A 45 -18.42 -1.98 -1.91
C LYS A 45 -16.97 -2.45 -1.68
N ILE A 46 -16.24 -1.72 -0.83
CA ILE A 46 -14.92 -2.11 -0.37
C ILE A 46 -15.08 -3.11 0.78
N ASN A 47 -14.65 -4.34 0.59
CA ASN A 47 -14.79 -5.39 1.61
C ASN A 47 -13.79 -5.21 2.74
N ARG A 48 -12.53 -4.96 2.40
CA ARG A 48 -11.43 -4.77 3.36
C ARG A 48 -10.49 -3.66 2.89
N ALA A 49 -9.74 -3.09 3.84
CA ALA A 49 -8.70 -2.12 3.53
C ALA A 49 -7.47 -2.30 4.42
N LEU A 50 -6.28 -2.07 3.87
CA LEU A 50 -5.01 -1.96 4.59
C LEU A 50 -4.82 -0.50 4.97
N ALA A 51 -4.76 -0.21 6.27
CA ALA A 51 -4.74 1.14 6.79
C ALA A 51 -3.48 1.44 7.60
N TYR A 52 -2.95 2.65 7.45
CA TYR A 52 -1.95 3.22 8.36
C TYR A 52 -2.49 4.48 9.04
N ASN A 53 -1.89 4.88 10.18
CA ASN A 53 -2.22 6.15 10.81
C ASN A 53 -1.21 7.23 10.42
N PRO A 54 -1.65 8.40 9.91
CA PRO A 54 -0.75 9.49 9.55
C PRO A 54 0.09 10.05 10.71
N HIS A 55 -0.34 9.88 11.96
CA HIS A 55 0.45 10.26 13.13
C HIS A 55 1.77 9.48 13.17
N ALA A 56 1.73 8.17 12.87
CA ALA A 56 2.94 7.35 12.78
C ALA A 56 3.90 7.83 11.68
N MET A 57 3.36 8.43 10.61
CA MET A 57 4.17 8.91 9.49
C MET A 57 4.84 10.26 9.76
N TYR A 58 4.20 11.16 10.53
CA TYR A 58 4.63 12.56 10.62
C TYR A 58 5.06 13.00 12.01
N PHE A 59 4.85 12.18 13.05
CA PHE A 59 5.14 12.53 14.43
C PHE A 59 5.91 11.43 15.17
N ASP A 60 5.25 10.31 15.46
CA ASP A 60 5.85 9.22 16.25
C ASP A 60 5.29 7.86 15.80
N GLY A 61 6.20 6.94 15.43
CA GLY A 61 5.85 5.61 14.90
C GLY A 61 5.08 4.78 15.92
N LEU A 62 5.59 4.70 17.15
CA LEU A 62 5.00 3.88 18.21
C LEU A 62 3.61 4.40 18.61
N ASP A 63 3.49 5.71 18.85
CA ASP A 63 2.22 6.33 19.22
C ASP A 63 1.17 6.18 18.12
N GLY A 64 1.54 6.49 16.88
CA GLY A 64 0.60 6.41 15.76
C GLY A 64 0.16 4.98 15.43
N ASN A 65 1.05 4.01 15.57
CA ASN A 65 0.72 2.59 15.42
C ASN A 65 -0.23 2.13 16.54
N SER A 66 0.00 2.58 17.78
CA SER A 66 -0.88 2.28 18.92
C SER A 66 -2.29 2.87 18.74
N ILE A 67 -2.38 4.14 18.30
CA ILE A 67 -3.65 4.80 17.97
C ILE A 67 -4.41 4.00 16.90
N LEU A 68 -3.71 3.51 15.86
CA LEU A 68 -4.34 2.70 14.83
C LEU A 68 -4.94 1.42 15.39
N ILE A 69 -4.18 0.68 16.22
CA ILE A 69 -4.65 -0.58 16.81
C ILE A 69 -5.88 -0.36 17.69
N GLU A 70 -5.86 0.67 18.55
CA GLU A 70 -6.99 1.02 19.41
C GLU A 70 -8.24 1.35 18.57
N GLU A 71 -8.08 2.16 17.51
CA GLU A 71 -9.19 2.59 16.67
C GLU A 71 -9.85 1.41 15.94
N ILE A 72 -9.05 0.43 15.46
CA ILE A 72 -9.56 -0.70 14.65
C ILE A 72 -9.81 -1.97 15.45
N GLU A 73 -9.68 -1.97 16.78
CA GLU A 73 -9.74 -3.17 17.63
C GLU A 73 -10.91 -4.10 17.32
N ASN A 74 -12.11 -3.53 17.16
CA ASN A 74 -13.35 -4.26 16.88
C ASN A 74 -13.66 -4.38 15.37
N GLN A 75 -12.75 -3.97 14.50
CA GLN A 75 -12.94 -3.93 13.04
C GLN A 75 -11.79 -4.61 12.25
N ARG A 76 -11.03 -5.47 12.90
CA ARG A 76 -9.91 -6.21 12.30
C ARG A 76 -10.34 -7.11 11.11
N SER A 77 -11.60 -7.49 11.04
CA SER A 77 -12.15 -8.19 9.87
C SER A 77 -12.31 -7.30 8.63
N ARG A 78 -12.40 -5.98 8.81
CA ARG A 78 -12.58 -4.98 7.76
C ARG A 78 -11.31 -4.17 7.49
N ILE A 79 -10.55 -3.87 8.54
CA ILE A 79 -9.34 -3.03 8.47
C ILE A 79 -8.14 -3.84 8.94
N GLU A 80 -7.19 -4.03 8.04
CA GLU A 80 -5.88 -4.62 8.32
C GLU A 80 -4.90 -3.51 8.68
N PRO A 81 -4.15 -3.59 9.79
CA PRO A 81 -3.17 -2.55 10.14
C PRO A 81 -1.91 -2.66 9.31
N GLN A 82 -1.38 -1.50 8.96
CA GLN A 82 -0.03 -1.32 8.44
C GLN A 82 0.74 -0.42 9.40
N PHE A 83 1.83 -0.93 9.97
CA PHE A 83 2.67 -0.13 10.85
C PHE A 83 3.67 0.71 10.06
N ILE A 84 4.00 1.86 10.62
CA ILE A 84 5.06 2.73 10.11
C ILE A 84 6.20 2.72 11.10
N TRP A 85 7.41 2.46 10.60
CA TRP A 85 8.62 2.48 11.37
C TRP A 85 9.72 3.28 10.67
N SER A 86 10.56 3.92 11.46
CA SER A 86 11.57 4.86 10.99
C SER A 86 12.96 4.44 11.46
N PRO A 87 13.75 3.74 10.62
CA PRO A 87 15.14 3.42 10.93
C PRO A 87 15.93 4.63 11.43
N GLY A 88 16.64 4.47 12.54
CA GLY A 88 17.41 5.55 13.16
C GLY A 88 16.63 6.40 14.18
N ILE A 89 15.30 6.30 14.22
CA ILE A 89 14.44 6.91 15.25
C ILE A 89 13.89 5.80 16.14
N ASP A 90 13.22 4.83 15.53
CA ASP A 90 12.63 3.69 16.23
C ASP A 90 13.67 2.60 16.49
N SER A 91 13.52 1.89 17.62
CA SER A 91 14.29 0.67 17.89
C SER A 91 13.74 -0.49 17.07
N ILE A 92 14.60 -1.22 16.38
CA ILE A 92 14.18 -2.43 15.64
C ILE A 92 13.57 -3.49 16.57
N ASN A 93 14.09 -3.65 17.78
CA ASN A 93 13.53 -4.60 18.76
C ASN A 93 12.10 -4.21 19.15
N THR A 94 11.85 -2.92 19.39
CA THR A 94 10.49 -2.42 19.65
C THR A 94 9.58 -2.67 18.46
N ALA A 95 10.08 -2.45 17.23
CA ALA A 95 9.30 -2.68 16.02
C ALA A 95 8.94 -4.17 15.85
N ILE A 96 9.89 -5.08 16.10
CA ILE A 96 9.66 -6.53 16.07
C ILE A 96 8.60 -6.92 17.11
N ASP A 97 8.81 -6.52 18.38
CA ASP A 97 7.91 -6.85 19.48
C ASP A 97 6.48 -6.38 19.21
N GLN A 98 6.30 -5.12 18.80
CA GLN A 98 4.98 -4.54 18.53
C GLN A 98 4.31 -5.17 17.30
N THR A 99 5.08 -5.44 16.25
CA THR A 99 4.58 -6.09 15.04
C THR A 99 4.08 -7.51 15.33
N GLN A 100 4.81 -8.27 16.15
CA GLN A 100 4.42 -9.61 16.59
C GLN A 100 3.23 -9.57 17.56
N LEU A 101 3.27 -8.69 18.58
CA LEU A 101 2.22 -8.55 19.59
C LEU A 101 0.84 -8.31 18.94
N HIS A 102 0.79 -7.46 17.93
CA HIS A 102 -0.45 -7.08 17.25
C HIS A 102 -0.72 -7.88 15.97
N ASN A 103 0.12 -8.89 15.66
CA ASN A 103 0.03 -9.71 14.45
C ASN A 103 -0.10 -8.84 13.18
N VAL A 104 0.77 -7.83 13.05
CA VAL A 104 0.81 -6.96 11.87
C VAL A 104 1.65 -7.59 10.77
N ARG A 105 1.14 -7.56 9.56
CA ARG A 105 1.72 -8.26 8.40
C ARG A 105 2.17 -7.31 7.29
N SER A 106 2.37 -6.06 7.61
CA SER A 106 2.68 -5.04 6.61
C SER A 106 3.37 -3.85 7.28
N ILE A 107 4.49 -3.44 6.71
CA ILE A 107 5.26 -2.29 7.18
C ILE A 107 5.36 -1.24 6.06
N ARG A 108 5.30 0.03 6.43
CA ARG A 108 5.55 1.17 5.55
C ARG A 108 6.74 1.96 6.06
N MET A 109 7.63 2.35 5.16
CA MET A 109 8.80 3.19 5.46
C MET A 109 8.77 4.45 4.60
N PRO A 110 8.56 5.65 5.19
CA PRO A 110 8.62 6.94 4.50
C PRO A 110 9.95 7.67 4.79
N PRO A 111 11.05 7.41 4.07
CA PRO A 111 12.37 7.92 4.41
C PRO A 111 12.47 9.45 4.50
N ILE A 112 11.96 10.18 3.50
CA ILE A 112 12.01 11.65 3.49
C ILE A 112 11.15 12.25 4.59
N SER A 113 9.92 11.75 4.76
CA SER A 113 9.00 12.23 5.81
C SER A 113 9.55 12.03 7.22
N ASN A 114 10.38 11.00 7.44
CA ASN A 114 11.00 10.71 8.72
C ASN A 114 12.51 11.06 8.77
N ASN A 115 13.00 11.86 7.80
CA ASN A 115 14.36 12.42 7.77
C ASN A 115 15.51 11.40 7.85
N TYR A 116 15.37 10.23 7.22
CA TYR A 116 16.47 9.28 7.04
C TYR A 116 16.70 8.96 5.56
N VAL A 117 17.84 8.35 5.26
CA VAL A 117 18.18 7.94 3.89
C VAL A 117 17.91 6.44 3.71
N PHE A 118 17.31 6.08 2.58
CA PHE A 118 17.02 4.68 2.25
C PHE A 118 18.25 4.00 1.64
N LYS A 119 19.31 3.88 2.45
CA LYS A 119 20.60 3.29 2.05
C LYS A 119 20.91 2.05 2.90
N PRO A 120 21.65 1.06 2.37
CA PRO A 120 21.95 -0.18 3.09
C PRO A 120 22.50 0.05 4.50
N TRP A 121 23.42 1.00 4.68
CA TRP A 121 24.02 1.29 5.99
C TRP A 121 23.05 1.88 7.03
N VAL A 122 21.81 2.22 6.64
CA VAL A 122 20.72 2.64 7.55
C VAL A 122 19.68 1.55 7.68
N VAL A 123 19.30 0.91 6.56
CA VAL A 123 18.08 0.08 6.51
C VAL A 123 18.33 -1.41 6.46
N SER A 124 19.58 -1.92 6.26
CA SER A 124 19.84 -3.36 6.04
C SER A 124 19.24 -4.26 7.11
N GLU A 125 19.45 -3.94 8.40
CA GLU A 125 18.94 -4.75 9.51
C GLU A 125 17.41 -4.89 9.45
N TRP A 126 16.71 -3.80 9.10
CA TRP A 126 15.26 -3.78 8.94
C TRP A 126 14.80 -4.62 7.74
N LEU A 127 15.52 -4.51 6.62
CA LEU A 127 15.17 -5.25 5.41
C LEU A 127 15.45 -6.75 5.56
N GLU A 128 16.51 -7.13 6.28
CA GLU A 128 16.81 -8.50 6.65
C GLU A 128 15.71 -9.10 7.53
N TRP A 129 15.27 -8.37 8.56
CA TRP A 129 14.13 -8.76 9.39
C TRP A 129 12.87 -8.95 8.56
N LEU A 130 12.45 -7.95 7.77
CA LEU A 130 11.24 -8.02 6.95
C LEU A 130 11.29 -9.18 5.95
N SER A 131 12.45 -9.41 5.35
CA SER A 131 12.68 -10.50 4.42
C SER A 131 12.54 -11.87 5.09
N SER A 132 13.16 -12.04 6.28
CA SER A 132 13.14 -13.30 7.04
C SER A 132 11.74 -13.67 7.52
N GLU A 133 10.93 -12.69 7.91
CA GLU A 133 9.54 -12.87 8.35
C GLU A 133 8.54 -12.83 7.18
N SER A 134 9.00 -12.66 5.95
CA SER A 134 8.16 -12.48 4.76
C SER A 134 7.14 -11.34 4.92
N ILE A 135 7.49 -10.28 5.64
CA ILE A 135 6.66 -9.09 5.81
C ILE A 135 6.91 -8.13 4.64
N PRO A 136 5.91 -7.84 3.80
CA PRO A 136 6.07 -6.92 2.69
C PRO A 136 6.26 -5.47 3.16
N LEU A 137 7.10 -4.73 2.43
CA LEU A 137 7.43 -3.33 2.68
C LEU A 137 6.73 -2.40 1.68
N TRP A 138 5.94 -1.45 2.16
CA TRP A 138 5.38 -0.35 1.36
C TRP A 138 6.33 0.84 1.36
N LEU A 139 6.74 1.28 0.17
CA LEU A 139 7.64 2.40 -0.02
C LEU A 139 7.00 3.41 -0.98
N PRO A 140 6.61 4.60 -0.50
CA PRO A 140 6.15 5.66 -1.38
C PRO A 140 7.29 6.14 -2.29
N VAL A 141 7.06 6.15 -3.60
CA VAL A 141 8.14 6.40 -4.59
C VAL A 141 8.74 7.80 -4.53
N GLU A 142 8.03 8.75 -3.93
CA GLU A 142 8.52 10.12 -3.75
C GLU A 142 9.37 10.28 -2.47
N GLU A 143 9.45 9.23 -1.64
CA GLU A 143 10.17 9.22 -0.36
C GLU A 143 11.65 8.82 -0.50
N THR A 144 12.11 8.40 -1.69
CA THR A 144 13.51 8.02 -1.91
C THR A 144 13.92 8.14 -3.39
N ASP A 145 15.23 8.09 -3.63
CA ASP A 145 15.78 8.07 -4.98
C ASP A 145 15.48 6.75 -5.70
N PRO A 146 15.13 6.77 -7.00
CA PRO A 146 14.88 5.55 -7.78
C PRO A 146 16.07 4.58 -7.83
N GLY A 147 17.31 5.10 -7.80
CA GLY A 147 18.52 4.27 -7.74
C GLY A 147 18.59 3.47 -6.46
N ASP A 148 18.19 4.07 -5.32
CA ASP A 148 18.17 3.41 -4.02
C ASP A 148 17.09 2.32 -3.95
N ILE A 149 15.93 2.55 -4.58
CA ILE A 149 14.88 1.51 -4.73
C ILE A 149 15.44 0.32 -5.51
N PHE A 150 16.10 0.58 -6.64
CA PHE A 150 16.63 -0.46 -7.51
C PHE A 150 17.73 -1.26 -6.83
N GLU A 151 18.70 -0.58 -6.19
CA GLU A 151 19.80 -1.20 -5.45
C GLU A 151 19.25 -2.08 -4.31
N THR A 152 18.33 -1.54 -3.50
CA THR A 152 17.74 -2.25 -2.38
C THR A 152 16.98 -3.50 -2.83
N ALA A 153 16.10 -3.37 -3.81
CA ALA A 153 15.31 -4.49 -4.30
C ALA A 153 16.18 -5.57 -4.99
N SER A 154 17.30 -5.17 -5.63
CA SER A 154 18.26 -6.11 -6.22
C SER A 154 19.04 -6.89 -5.17
N ASN A 155 19.42 -6.23 -4.06
CA ASN A 155 20.20 -6.83 -2.98
C ASN A 155 19.35 -7.69 -2.02
N HIS A 156 18.02 -7.48 -2.00
CA HIS A 156 17.07 -8.23 -1.18
C HIS A 156 15.98 -8.89 -2.05
N PRO A 157 16.33 -9.93 -2.84
CA PRO A 157 15.41 -10.54 -3.81
C PRO A 157 14.21 -11.24 -3.15
N ASP A 158 14.33 -11.64 -1.90
CA ASP A 158 13.25 -12.28 -1.13
C ASP A 158 12.28 -11.26 -0.49
N LEU A 159 12.70 -9.98 -0.37
CA LEU A 159 11.85 -8.90 0.13
C LEU A 159 10.80 -8.52 -0.90
N LYS A 160 9.53 -8.60 -0.54
CA LYS A 160 8.42 -8.07 -1.35
C LYS A 160 8.30 -6.57 -1.11
N LEU A 161 8.72 -5.78 -2.09
CA LEU A 161 8.71 -4.32 -2.03
C LEU A 161 7.56 -3.75 -2.87
N ILE A 162 6.65 -3.03 -2.21
CA ILE A 162 5.47 -2.44 -2.85
C ILE A 162 5.71 -0.95 -3.08
N LEU A 163 5.81 -0.55 -4.34
CA LEU A 163 5.89 0.84 -4.73
C LEU A 163 4.51 1.48 -4.63
N THR A 164 4.36 2.48 -3.76
CA THR A 164 3.10 3.18 -3.57
C THR A 164 3.16 4.61 -4.09
N GLU A 165 1.99 5.19 -4.32
CA GLU A 165 1.81 6.56 -4.82
C GLU A 165 2.53 6.83 -6.15
N VAL A 166 2.66 5.80 -6.98
CA VAL A 166 3.29 5.90 -8.31
C VAL A 166 2.41 6.77 -9.21
N HIS A 167 2.94 7.91 -9.63
CA HIS A 167 2.27 8.88 -10.50
C HIS A 167 2.76 8.76 -11.95
N TYR A 168 2.03 9.31 -12.94
CA TYR A 168 2.42 9.24 -14.36
C TYR A 168 3.86 9.74 -14.62
N LYS A 169 4.35 10.70 -13.86
CA LYS A 169 5.73 11.22 -13.99
C LYS A 169 6.81 10.17 -13.71
N HIS A 170 6.49 9.11 -12.95
CA HIS A 170 7.40 8.02 -12.62
C HIS A 170 7.37 6.90 -13.67
N TYR A 171 6.36 6.91 -14.56
CA TYR A 171 6.16 5.88 -15.57
C TYR A 171 7.42 5.51 -16.36
N PRO A 172 8.25 6.49 -16.84
CA PRO A 172 9.40 6.16 -17.68
C PRO A 172 10.41 5.21 -17.02
N TRP A 173 10.61 5.33 -15.71
CA TRP A 173 11.59 4.51 -15.00
C TRP A 173 10.95 3.35 -14.21
N VAL A 174 9.75 3.53 -13.64
CA VAL A 174 9.06 2.48 -12.87
C VAL A 174 8.82 1.24 -13.74
N MET A 175 8.41 1.41 -14.98
CA MET A 175 8.17 0.28 -15.89
C MET A 175 9.42 -0.55 -16.15
N HIS A 176 10.59 0.08 -16.27
CA HIS A 176 11.86 -0.62 -16.42
C HIS A 176 12.21 -1.39 -15.15
N MET A 177 12.03 -0.77 -14.00
CA MET A 177 12.31 -1.34 -12.68
C MET A 177 11.43 -2.57 -12.40
N LEU A 178 10.11 -2.46 -12.63
CA LEU A 178 9.16 -3.56 -12.46
C LEU A 178 9.44 -4.76 -13.40
N LYS A 179 9.95 -4.51 -14.60
CA LYS A 179 10.36 -5.58 -15.53
C LYS A 179 11.65 -6.27 -15.09
N ALA A 180 12.59 -5.51 -14.53
CA ALA A 180 13.89 -6.03 -14.12
C ALA A 180 13.84 -6.80 -12.80
N LEU A 181 12.96 -6.42 -11.88
CA LEU A 181 12.93 -6.90 -10.50
C LEU A 181 11.60 -7.64 -10.20
N PRO A 182 11.63 -8.97 -10.09
CA PRO A 182 10.42 -9.78 -9.88
C PRO A 182 9.80 -9.63 -8.48
N ASN A 183 10.56 -9.15 -7.50
CA ASN A 183 10.13 -8.90 -6.12
C ASN A 183 9.49 -7.52 -5.93
N LEU A 184 9.43 -6.69 -6.97
CA LEU A 184 8.71 -5.42 -6.94
C LEU A 184 7.25 -5.58 -7.31
N TYR A 185 6.39 -4.93 -6.54
CA TYR A 185 4.95 -4.78 -6.73
C TYR A 185 4.60 -3.30 -6.93
N ILE A 186 3.45 -3.03 -7.49
CA ILE A 186 2.93 -1.67 -7.65
C ILE A 186 1.51 -1.56 -7.08
N GLU A 187 1.27 -0.51 -6.31
CA GLU A 187 -0.03 -0.09 -5.84
C GLU A 187 -0.55 1.06 -6.73
N THR A 188 -1.81 1.01 -7.13
CA THR A 188 -2.32 1.77 -8.27
C THR A 188 -2.90 3.15 -7.94
N SER A 189 -3.02 3.56 -6.67
CA SER A 189 -3.82 4.72 -6.23
C SER A 189 -3.57 6.04 -6.99
N ARG A 190 -2.36 6.27 -7.49
CA ARG A 190 -1.99 7.45 -8.28
C ARG A 190 -1.55 7.14 -9.71
N PHE A 191 -1.67 5.88 -10.14
CA PHE A 191 -1.20 5.43 -11.45
C PHE A 191 -2.19 5.80 -12.56
N VAL A 192 -2.38 7.10 -12.77
CA VAL A 192 -3.27 7.66 -13.79
C VAL A 192 -2.48 7.84 -15.10
N VAL A 193 -2.37 6.75 -15.86
CA VAL A 193 -1.72 6.67 -17.17
C VAL A 193 -2.73 6.12 -18.17
N MET A 194 -2.76 6.66 -19.39
CA MET A 194 -3.66 6.14 -20.44
C MET A 194 -3.35 4.66 -20.70
N ASP A 195 -4.38 3.82 -20.65
CA ASP A 195 -4.28 2.35 -20.75
C ASP A 195 -3.25 1.73 -19.76
N GLY A 196 -2.93 2.47 -18.68
CA GLY A 196 -1.83 2.15 -17.78
C GLY A 196 -1.96 0.79 -17.10
N ILE A 197 -3.16 0.44 -16.61
CA ILE A 197 -3.40 -0.86 -15.96
C ILE A 197 -3.24 -2.00 -16.98
N ARG A 198 -3.78 -1.87 -18.18
CA ARG A 198 -3.59 -2.86 -19.25
C ARG A 198 -2.12 -3.02 -19.60
N THR A 199 -1.40 -1.90 -19.76
CA THR A 199 0.04 -1.89 -20.04
C THR A 199 0.86 -2.55 -18.93
N LEU A 200 0.51 -2.33 -17.64
CA LEU A 200 1.14 -3.02 -16.51
C LEU A 200 0.91 -4.54 -16.61
N VAL A 201 -0.34 -4.96 -16.82
CA VAL A 201 -0.69 -6.39 -16.91
C VAL A 201 0.05 -7.06 -18.07
N ASP A 202 0.16 -6.41 -19.22
CA ASP A 202 0.90 -6.93 -20.37
C ASP A 202 2.42 -7.01 -20.12
N ALA A 203 2.95 -6.08 -19.33
CA ALA A 203 4.39 -5.98 -19.07
C ALA A 203 4.89 -6.92 -17.97
N ILE A 204 4.12 -7.09 -16.87
CA ILE A 204 4.57 -7.79 -15.66
C ILE A 204 3.58 -8.83 -15.14
N GLY A 205 2.44 -9.01 -15.81
CA GLY A 205 1.34 -9.84 -15.33
C GLY A 205 0.53 -9.17 -14.22
N SER A 206 -0.64 -9.74 -13.90
CA SER A 206 -1.56 -9.17 -12.89
C SER A 206 -1.16 -9.45 -11.44
N LYS A 207 -0.30 -10.45 -11.18
CA LYS A 207 0.01 -10.93 -9.81
C LYS A 207 0.79 -9.95 -8.94
N ARG A 208 1.39 -8.92 -9.53
CA ARG A 208 2.22 -7.93 -8.83
C ARG A 208 1.59 -6.52 -8.82
N ILE A 209 0.31 -6.43 -9.13
CA ILE A 209 -0.46 -5.18 -9.16
C ILE A 209 -1.50 -5.23 -8.04
N LEU A 210 -1.58 -4.18 -7.23
CA LEU A 210 -2.50 -4.05 -6.11
C LEU A 210 -3.42 -2.85 -6.34
N TYR A 211 -4.72 -3.05 -6.18
CA TYR A 211 -5.64 -1.93 -6.10
C TYR A 211 -5.39 -1.13 -4.81
N GLY A 212 -5.31 0.18 -4.92
CA GLY A 212 -5.30 1.12 -3.82
C GLY A 212 -6.03 2.40 -4.19
N SER A 213 -6.68 3.04 -3.22
CA SER A 213 -7.42 4.28 -3.44
C SER A 213 -6.66 5.53 -2.98
N ARG A 214 -5.82 5.40 -1.97
CA ARG A 214 -5.26 6.52 -1.20
C ARG A 214 -6.33 7.30 -0.42
N PHE A 215 -7.42 6.63 -0.05
CA PHE A 215 -8.45 7.24 0.81
C PHE A 215 -7.84 7.70 2.15
N PRO A 216 -8.24 8.84 2.70
CA PRO A 216 -9.34 9.73 2.31
C PRO A 216 -8.92 10.89 1.38
N TYR A 217 -7.68 10.92 0.88
CA TYR A 217 -7.19 11.98 -0.02
C TYR A 217 -7.67 11.82 -1.46
N SER A 218 -8.15 10.63 -1.79
CA SER A 218 -8.87 10.32 -3.03
C SER A 218 -10.06 9.42 -2.70
N PRO A 219 -11.18 9.51 -3.41
CA PRO A 219 -12.29 8.57 -3.25
C PRO A 219 -11.89 7.14 -3.68
N PHE A 220 -12.63 6.13 -3.21
CA PHE A 220 -12.41 4.72 -3.58
C PHE A 220 -12.64 4.45 -5.08
N SER A 221 -13.68 5.05 -5.66
CA SER A 221 -14.20 4.66 -6.98
C SER A 221 -13.36 5.02 -8.21
N PRO A 222 -12.58 6.12 -8.30
CA PRO A 222 -11.91 6.50 -9.54
C PRO A 222 -10.95 5.44 -10.08
N MET A 223 -10.15 4.82 -9.20
CA MET A 223 -9.21 3.79 -9.63
C MET A 223 -9.93 2.47 -9.95
N LEU A 224 -10.99 2.11 -9.23
CA LEU A 224 -11.83 0.97 -9.57
C LEU A 224 -12.45 1.14 -10.96
N TYR A 225 -12.94 2.33 -11.27
CA TYR A 225 -13.45 2.64 -12.61
C TYR A 225 -12.39 2.48 -13.69
N THR A 226 -11.17 2.97 -13.44
CA THR A 226 -10.05 2.81 -14.36
C THR A 226 -9.70 1.33 -14.59
N ILE A 227 -9.66 0.54 -13.51
CA ILE A 227 -9.42 -0.91 -13.58
C ILE A 227 -10.50 -1.61 -14.40
N SER A 228 -11.79 -1.21 -14.24
CA SER A 228 -12.91 -1.80 -14.98
C SER A 228 -12.83 -1.61 -16.48
N LEU A 229 -12.30 -0.47 -16.90
CA LEU A 229 -12.15 -0.13 -18.31
C LEU A 229 -10.89 -0.75 -18.96
N SER A 230 -10.04 -1.43 -18.17
CA SER A 230 -8.74 -1.93 -18.62
C SER A 230 -8.79 -3.28 -19.36
N ASN A 231 -9.98 -3.74 -19.74
CA ASN A 231 -10.19 -5.00 -20.48
C ASN A 231 -9.49 -6.21 -19.86
N LEU A 232 -9.65 -6.37 -18.53
CA LEU A 232 -9.11 -7.46 -17.77
C LEU A 232 -10.08 -8.66 -17.78
N ASN A 233 -9.53 -9.88 -17.78
CA ASN A 233 -10.36 -11.05 -17.54
C ASN A 233 -10.72 -11.16 -16.04
N PRO A 234 -11.75 -11.95 -15.67
CA PRO A 234 -12.22 -12.05 -14.27
C PRO A 234 -11.12 -12.44 -13.28
N ASN A 235 -10.20 -13.32 -13.66
CA ASN A 235 -9.09 -13.73 -12.80
C ASN A 235 -8.09 -12.58 -12.57
N GLN A 236 -7.73 -11.84 -13.60
CA GLN A 236 -6.86 -10.66 -13.49
C GLN A 236 -7.51 -9.58 -12.62
N LEU A 237 -8.81 -9.34 -12.79
CA LEU A 237 -9.58 -8.40 -11.98
C LEU A 237 -9.56 -8.78 -10.50
N SER A 238 -9.89 -10.04 -10.19
CA SER A 238 -9.86 -10.57 -8.81
C SER A 238 -8.45 -10.50 -8.21
N GLN A 239 -7.41 -10.81 -8.96
CA GLN A 239 -6.03 -10.70 -8.50
C GLN A 239 -5.69 -9.26 -8.10
N ILE A 240 -5.96 -8.28 -8.95
CA ILE A 240 -5.61 -6.87 -8.71
C ILE A 240 -6.43 -6.28 -7.57
N CYS A 241 -7.73 -6.57 -7.55
CA CYS A 241 -8.64 -5.99 -6.57
C CYS A 241 -8.58 -6.62 -5.18
N HIS A 242 -8.14 -7.88 -5.06
CA HIS A 242 -8.23 -8.61 -3.79
C HIS A 242 -7.10 -9.62 -3.56
N THR A 243 -6.99 -10.65 -4.40
CA THR A 243 -6.25 -11.87 -4.06
C THR A 243 -4.75 -11.63 -3.88
N ASN A 244 -4.16 -10.70 -4.63
CA ASN A 244 -2.74 -10.40 -4.51
C ASN A 244 -2.39 -9.83 -3.14
N LEU A 245 -3.18 -8.86 -2.65
CA LEU A 245 -2.94 -8.29 -1.32
C LEU A 245 -3.18 -9.34 -0.22
N GLU A 246 -4.24 -10.11 -0.34
CA GLU A 246 -4.52 -11.17 0.62
C GLU A 246 -3.38 -12.20 0.73
N ASN A 247 -2.82 -12.62 -0.41
CA ASN A 247 -1.69 -13.55 -0.44
C ASN A 247 -0.42 -12.90 0.16
N LEU A 248 -0.13 -11.65 -0.20
CA LEU A 248 1.02 -10.93 0.36
C LEU A 248 1.00 -10.87 1.90
N LEU A 249 -0.18 -10.70 2.48
CA LEU A 249 -0.34 -10.60 3.94
C LEU A 249 -0.43 -11.97 4.63
N LYS A 250 -0.72 -13.06 3.91
CA LYS A 250 -0.78 -14.42 4.45
C LYS A 250 0.56 -15.15 4.42
N ASP A 251 1.43 -14.84 3.47
CA ASP A 251 2.70 -15.57 3.25
C ASP A 251 3.72 -15.38 4.39
N GLY A 252 3.54 -14.41 5.26
CA GLY A 252 4.27 -14.28 6.52
C GLY A 252 3.76 -15.32 7.53
N LYS A 253 4.60 -16.24 7.96
CA LYS A 253 4.28 -17.27 8.97
C LYS A 253 4.32 -16.72 10.37
#